data_f071b7742c44f44b3e58aa418a067404
#
_entry.id   f071b7742c44f44b3e58aa418a067404
#
_cell.length_a   1.000
_cell.length_b   1.000
_cell.length_c   1.000
_cell.angle_alpha   90.00
_cell.angle_beta   90.00
_cell.angle_gamma   90.00
#
_symmetry.space_group_name_H-M   'P 1'
#
loop_
_entity.id
_entity.type
_entity.pdbx_description
1 polymer ?
#
loop_
_entity_poly.entity_id
_entity_poly.type
_entity_poly.pdbx_seq_one_letter_code
_entity_poly.pdbx_strand_id
1 'polypeptide(L)'
;MPAAFTDLFNEALDDLTATLTAVSGLQVVNDPRNLVPPCAFIDAPTFEAFNYNVVKMTFPVRVITLGPNNLDAQRSLLNLASKVLAANVGLTDGRPTIAMVGGADYPAYDLTITMQAQTA
;
A
#
# COMPACT_ATOMS: atom_id res chain seq x y z
N MET A 1 -11.89 13.71 22.88
CA MET A 1 -12.21 12.41 22.29
C MET A 1 -10.93 11.71 21.88
N PRO A 2 -10.70 10.52 22.32
CA PRO A 2 -9.52 9.81 21.92
C PRO A 2 -9.50 9.59 20.42
N ALA A 3 -8.33 9.52 19.86
CA ALA A 3 -8.13 9.17 18.47
C ALA A 3 -8.28 7.67 18.21
N ALA A 4 -8.81 6.94 19.18
CA ALA A 4 -8.95 5.50 19.06
C ALA A 4 -10.05 5.13 18.08
N PHE A 5 -9.83 4.06 17.35
CA PHE A 5 -10.75 3.61 16.32
C PHE A 5 -11.93 2.84 16.93
N THR A 6 -13.10 2.96 16.33
CA THR A 6 -14.26 2.12 16.65
C THR A 6 -14.33 0.89 15.75
N ASP A 7 -13.96 1.05 14.48
CA ASP A 7 -13.79 -0.06 13.52
C ASP A 7 -12.31 -0.08 13.15
N LEU A 8 -11.52 -0.72 13.98
CA LEU A 8 -10.06 -0.63 13.96
C LEU A 8 -9.46 -0.90 12.58
N PHE A 9 -9.82 -2.01 11.98
CA PHE A 9 -9.17 -2.44 10.75
C PHE A 9 -9.56 -1.57 9.56
N ASN A 10 -10.84 -1.25 9.42
CA ASN A 10 -11.31 -0.43 8.31
C ASN A 10 -10.84 1.02 8.44
N GLU A 11 -10.83 1.56 9.65
CA GLU A 11 -10.35 2.92 9.86
C GLU A 11 -8.85 3.03 9.66
N ALA A 12 -8.07 2.00 10.01
CA ALA A 12 -6.64 1.97 9.72
C ALA A 12 -6.39 1.91 8.21
N LEU A 13 -7.18 1.13 7.48
CA LEU A 13 -7.11 1.09 6.01
C LEU A 13 -7.43 2.47 5.42
N ASP A 14 -8.48 3.12 5.91
CA ASP A 14 -8.89 4.44 5.42
C ASP A 14 -7.81 5.49 5.70
N ASP A 15 -7.19 5.46 6.87
CA ASP A 15 -6.11 6.37 7.22
C ASP A 15 -4.90 6.18 6.29
N LEU A 16 -4.50 4.94 6.04
CA LEU A 16 -3.41 4.64 5.13
C LEU A 16 -3.74 5.12 3.71
N THR A 17 -4.95 4.84 3.25
CA THR A 17 -5.41 5.26 1.93
C THR A 17 -5.38 6.78 1.80
N ALA A 18 -5.87 7.51 2.80
CA ALA A 18 -5.88 8.97 2.79
C ALA A 18 -4.46 9.54 2.78
N THR A 19 -3.57 8.98 3.59
CA THR A 19 -2.18 9.44 3.68
C THR A 19 -1.46 9.26 2.35
N LEU A 20 -1.62 8.11 1.71
CA LEU A 20 -0.98 7.85 0.42
C LEU A 20 -1.63 8.66 -0.71
N THR A 21 -2.95 8.84 -0.68
CA THR A 21 -3.66 9.63 -1.69
C THR A 21 -3.22 11.08 -1.67
N ALA A 22 -2.79 11.59 -0.52
CA ALA A 22 -2.30 12.96 -0.40
C ALA A 22 -0.94 13.17 -1.07
N VAL A 23 -0.23 12.09 -1.44
CA VAL A 23 1.06 12.20 -2.13
C VAL A 23 0.84 12.58 -3.58
N SER A 24 1.42 13.69 -4.01
CA SER A 24 1.28 14.18 -5.38
C SER A 24 1.85 13.18 -6.39
N GLY A 25 1.08 12.87 -7.41
CA GLY A 25 1.51 11.95 -8.48
C GLY A 25 1.40 10.48 -8.12
N LEU A 26 0.81 10.13 -6.99
CA LEU A 26 0.58 8.76 -6.59
C LEU A 26 -0.92 8.45 -6.69
N GLN A 27 -1.28 7.53 -7.57
CA GLN A 27 -2.66 7.07 -7.69
C GLN A 27 -2.84 5.84 -6.79
N VAL A 28 -3.74 5.93 -5.83
CA VAL A 28 -3.93 4.90 -4.82
C VAL A 28 -5.24 4.17 -5.07
N VAL A 29 -5.18 2.84 -5.05
CA VAL A 29 -6.32 1.97 -5.29
C VAL A 29 -6.40 0.96 -4.17
N ASN A 30 -7.57 0.73 -3.60
CA ASN A 30 -7.79 -0.32 -2.61
C ASN A 30 -8.89 -1.30 -3.01
N ASP A 31 -9.43 -1.16 -4.22
CA ASP A 31 -10.37 -2.11 -4.81
C ASP A 31 -9.72 -2.73 -6.04
N PRO A 32 -9.48 -4.06 -6.05
CA PRO A 32 -8.81 -4.69 -7.19
C PRO A 32 -9.55 -4.54 -8.52
N ARG A 33 -10.82 -4.20 -8.49
CA ARG A 33 -11.58 -3.94 -9.71
C ARG A 33 -11.22 -2.62 -10.38
N ASN A 34 -10.54 -1.73 -9.66
CA ASN A 34 -10.19 -0.39 -10.13
C ASN A 34 -8.72 -0.25 -10.48
N LEU A 35 -8.00 -1.36 -10.64
CA LEU A 35 -6.56 -1.31 -10.93
C LEU A 35 -6.30 -0.79 -12.34
N VAL A 36 -5.66 0.36 -12.42
CA VAL A 36 -5.22 0.98 -13.68
C VAL A 36 -3.76 1.43 -13.50
N PRO A 37 -2.79 0.69 -14.02
CA PRO A 37 -1.39 1.09 -13.89
C PRO A 37 -1.11 2.41 -14.64
N PRO A 38 -0.19 3.26 -14.15
CA PRO A 38 0.59 3.11 -12.92
C PRO A 38 -0.23 3.45 -11.67
N CYS A 39 -0.10 2.63 -10.63
CA CYS A 39 -0.86 2.83 -9.40
C CYS A 39 -0.18 2.16 -8.20
N ALA A 40 -0.66 2.51 -7.01
CA ALA A 40 -0.32 1.81 -5.78
C ALA A 40 -1.58 1.12 -5.26
N PHE A 41 -1.55 -0.20 -5.19
CA PHE A 41 -2.68 -1.00 -4.73
C PHE A 41 -2.44 -1.43 -3.29
N ILE A 42 -3.36 -1.06 -2.40
CA ILE A 42 -3.33 -1.47 -1.00
C ILE A 42 -4.12 -2.76 -0.87
N ASP A 43 -3.41 -3.86 -0.62
CA ASP A 43 -4.03 -5.17 -0.48
C ASP A 43 -4.46 -5.42 0.96
N ALA A 44 -5.14 -6.53 1.18
CA ALA A 44 -5.64 -6.89 2.49
C ALA A 44 -4.49 -7.07 3.49
N PRO A 45 -4.58 -6.49 4.69
CA PRO A 45 -3.51 -6.60 5.66
C PRO A 45 -3.52 -7.93 6.39
N THR A 46 -2.35 -8.34 6.86
CA THR A 46 -2.25 -9.31 7.95
C THR A 46 -2.15 -8.55 9.25
N PHE A 47 -2.46 -9.20 10.36
CA PHE A 47 -2.36 -8.55 11.65
C PHE A 47 -1.93 -9.51 12.73
N GLU A 48 -1.38 -8.95 13.80
CA GLU A 48 -1.03 -9.67 15.02
C GLU A 48 -1.61 -8.89 16.20
N ALA A 49 -2.47 -9.53 16.96
CA ALA A 49 -3.11 -8.88 18.10
C ALA A 49 -2.25 -9.02 19.33
N PHE A 50 -1.92 -7.90 19.96
CA PHE A 50 -1.22 -7.90 21.23
C PHE A 50 -2.17 -8.11 22.39
N ASN A 51 -3.39 -7.51 22.26
CA ASN A 51 -4.50 -7.69 23.18
C ASN A 51 -5.79 -7.27 22.47
N TYR A 52 -6.87 -7.13 23.24
CA TYR A 52 -8.18 -6.85 22.62
C TYR A 52 -8.27 -5.47 21.94
N ASN A 53 -7.36 -4.54 22.25
CA ASN A 53 -7.44 -3.18 21.72
C ASN A 53 -6.17 -2.68 21.04
N VAL A 54 -5.14 -3.50 20.92
CA VAL A 54 -3.89 -3.11 20.27
C VAL A 54 -3.47 -4.19 19.28
N VAL A 55 -3.29 -3.80 18.02
CA VAL A 55 -2.85 -4.71 16.97
C VAL A 55 -1.71 -4.10 16.17
N LYS A 56 -0.86 -4.97 15.65
CA LYS A 56 0.14 -4.64 14.65
C LYS A 56 -0.39 -5.09 13.30
N MET A 57 -0.55 -4.17 12.37
CA MET A 57 -1.05 -4.47 11.04
C MET A 57 0.08 -4.36 10.02
N THR A 58 0.11 -5.28 9.08
CA THR A 58 1.06 -5.27 7.97
C THR A 58 0.27 -5.21 6.67
N PHE A 59 0.40 -4.10 5.95
CA PHE A 59 -0.27 -3.89 4.68
C PHE A 59 0.68 -4.17 3.53
N PRO A 60 0.35 -5.15 2.67
CA PRO A 60 1.04 -5.26 1.39
C PRO A 60 0.55 -4.15 0.47
N VAL A 61 1.47 -3.33 -0.01
CA VAL A 61 1.15 -2.28 -0.98
C VAL A 61 1.92 -2.60 -2.24
N ARG A 62 1.21 -2.86 -3.33
CA ARG A 62 1.83 -3.20 -4.60
C ARG A 62 1.81 -1.98 -5.51
N VAL A 63 3.00 -1.46 -5.84
CA VAL A 63 3.12 -0.43 -6.85
C VAL A 63 3.28 -1.11 -8.19
N ILE A 64 2.49 -0.70 -9.17
CA ILE A 64 2.38 -1.34 -10.48
C ILE A 64 2.60 -0.28 -11.54
N THR A 65 3.40 -0.59 -12.56
CA THR A 65 3.62 0.31 -13.69
C THR A 65 3.32 -0.39 -15.00
N LEU A 66 3.31 0.38 -16.09
CA LEU A 66 3.09 -0.16 -17.42
C LEU A 66 4.30 -0.95 -17.90
N GLY A 67 4.01 -2.06 -18.63
CA GLY A 67 5.07 -2.83 -19.28
C GLY A 67 5.55 -2.20 -20.57
N PRO A 68 6.55 -2.80 -21.23
CA PRO A 68 7.24 -4.04 -20.86
C PRO A 68 8.21 -3.84 -19.69
N ASN A 69 8.66 -4.95 -19.10
CA ASN A 69 9.58 -4.92 -17.98
C ASN A 69 11.00 -4.59 -18.48
N ASN A 70 11.37 -3.32 -18.40
CA ASN A 70 12.66 -2.78 -18.84
C ASN A 70 13.13 -1.73 -17.83
N LEU A 71 14.22 -1.04 -18.15
CA LEU A 71 14.79 -0.04 -17.26
C LEU A 71 13.81 1.11 -16.97
N ASP A 72 13.05 1.54 -17.98
CA ASP A 72 12.07 2.62 -17.78
C ASP A 72 10.98 2.20 -16.79
N ALA A 73 10.48 0.96 -16.92
CA ALA A 73 9.51 0.42 -15.98
C ALA A 73 10.10 0.34 -14.57
N GLN A 74 11.35 -0.14 -14.45
CA GLN A 74 12.00 -0.22 -13.16
C GLN A 74 12.17 1.15 -12.51
N ARG A 75 12.56 2.16 -13.28
CA ARG A 75 12.68 3.52 -12.76
C ARG A 75 11.34 4.10 -12.33
N SER A 76 10.28 3.80 -13.07
CA SER A 76 8.92 4.20 -12.70
C SER A 76 8.51 3.57 -11.37
N LEU A 77 8.77 2.28 -11.19
CA LEU A 77 8.46 1.57 -9.94
C LEU A 77 9.26 2.14 -8.76
N LEU A 78 10.55 2.38 -8.95
CA LEU A 78 11.38 2.95 -7.89
C LEU A 78 10.93 4.37 -7.54
N ASN A 79 10.45 5.13 -8.51
CA ASN A 79 9.88 6.45 -8.26
C ASN A 79 8.60 6.35 -7.41
N LEU A 80 7.72 5.40 -7.74
CA LEU A 80 6.51 5.16 -6.94
C LEU A 80 6.85 4.72 -5.52
N ALA A 81 7.83 3.83 -5.38
CA ALA A 81 8.29 3.38 -4.07
C ALA A 81 8.88 4.55 -3.26
N SER A 82 9.61 5.45 -3.91
CA SER A 82 10.14 6.64 -3.25
C SER A 82 9.03 7.55 -2.73
N LYS A 83 7.94 7.68 -3.47
CA LYS A 83 6.78 8.47 -3.04
C LYS A 83 6.12 7.84 -1.82
N VAL A 84 5.98 6.52 -1.80
CA VAL A 84 5.43 5.82 -0.64
C VAL A 84 6.34 5.99 0.57
N LEU A 85 7.64 5.85 0.38
CA LEU A 85 8.61 6.06 1.47
C LEU A 85 8.52 7.47 2.05
N ALA A 86 8.40 8.47 1.18
CA ALA A 86 8.34 9.87 1.60
C ALA A 86 7.05 10.19 2.36
N ALA A 87 6.01 9.40 2.20
CA ALA A 87 4.75 9.59 2.93
C ALA A 87 4.85 9.22 4.41
N ASN A 88 5.96 8.58 4.82
CA ASN A 88 6.23 8.23 6.23
C ASN A 88 5.12 7.37 6.84
N VAL A 89 4.75 6.31 6.16
CA VAL A 89 3.65 5.42 6.58
C VAL A 89 4.12 4.13 7.24
N GLY A 90 5.42 4.00 7.53
CA GLY A 90 5.94 2.78 8.14
C GLY A 90 6.40 1.75 7.14
N LEU A 91 6.91 2.19 5.99
CA LEU A 91 7.48 1.29 4.99
C LEU A 91 8.71 0.59 5.56
N THR A 92 8.73 -0.75 5.51
CA THR A 92 9.82 -1.56 6.08
C THR A 92 10.68 -2.22 5.02
N ASP A 93 10.09 -2.69 3.93
CA ASP A 93 10.86 -3.31 2.84
C ASP A 93 10.07 -3.28 1.54
N GLY A 94 10.72 -3.73 0.47
CA GLY A 94 10.09 -3.86 -0.83
C GLY A 94 10.85 -4.88 -1.66
N ARG A 95 10.15 -5.55 -2.57
CA ARG A 95 10.75 -6.52 -3.47
C ARG A 95 10.06 -6.49 -4.83
N PRO A 96 10.82 -6.75 -5.91
CA PRO A 96 10.22 -6.78 -7.24
C PRO A 96 9.29 -7.99 -7.41
N THR A 97 8.24 -7.80 -8.18
CA THR A 97 7.28 -8.85 -8.50
C THR A 97 6.59 -8.54 -9.83
N ILE A 98 5.62 -9.35 -10.18
CA ILE A 98 4.79 -9.16 -11.35
C ILE A 98 3.34 -9.19 -10.89
N ALA A 99 2.57 -8.19 -11.33
CA ALA A 99 1.14 -8.12 -11.05
C ALA A 99 0.35 -8.48 -12.29
N MET A 100 -0.66 -9.32 -12.13
CA MET A 100 -1.59 -9.64 -13.21
C MET A 100 -2.83 -8.76 -13.07
N VAL A 101 -3.09 -7.93 -14.09
CA VAL A 101 -4.23 -7.03 -14.12
C VAL A 101 -4.96 -7.23 -15.44
N GLY A 102 -6.23 -7.61 -15.39
CA GLY A 102 -7.03 -7.80 -16.59
C GLY A 102 -6.47 -8.84 -17.56
N GLY A 103 -5.79 -9.86 -17.04
CA GLY A 103 -5.19 -10.91 -17.86
C GLY A 103 -3.83 -10.58 -18.46
N ALA A 104 -3.27 -9.41 -18.15
CA ALA A 104 -1.94 -9.00 -18.58
C ALA A 104 -1.00 -8.90 -17.39
N ASP A 105 0.29 -9.18 -17.61
CA ASP A 105 1.33 -9.06 -16.59
C ASP A 105 1.96 -7.68 -16.64
N TYR A 106 2.14 -7.07 -15.48
CA TYR A 106 2.77 -5.75 -15.34
C TYR A 106 3.92 -5.84 -14.34
N PRO A 107 5.03 -5.09 -14.57
CA PRO A 107 6.08 -4.97 -13.56
C PRO A 107 5.54 -4.30 -12.31
N ALA A 108 5.96 -4.80 -11.16
CA ALA A 108 5.46 -4.32 -9.88
C ALA A 108 6.52 -4.47 -8.79
N TYR A 109 6.32 -3.77 -7.67
CA TYR A 109 7.05 -3.98 -6.42
C TYR A 109 6.04 -4.23 -5.32
N ASP A 110 6.31 -5.24 -4.49
CA ASP A 110 5.57 -5.46 -3.24
C ASP A 110 6.27 -4.69 -2.13
N LEU A 111 5.57 -3.71 -1.58
CA LEU A 111 6.05 -2.92 -0.45
C LEU A 111 5.33 -3.38 0.81
N THR A 112 6.05 -3.41 1.92
CA THR A 112 5.48 -3.79 3.21
C THR A 112 5.38 -2.57 4.11
N ILE A 113 4.17 -2.25 4.53
CA ILE A 113 3.91 -1.15 5.46
C ILE A 113 3.40 -1.74 6.77
N THR A 114 4.09 -1.42 7.86
CA THR A 114 3.73 -1.90 9.19
C THR A 114 3.26 -0.74 10.04
N MET A 115 2.11 -0.90 10.68
CA MET A 115 1.57 0.11 11.58
C MET A 115 0.95 -0.55 12.81
N GLN A 116 0.95 0.17 13.91
CA GLN A 116 0.28 -0.25 15.14
C GLN A 116 -1.00 0.56 15.29
N ALA A 117 -2.10 -0.12 15.56
CA ALA A 117 -3.40 0.51 15.70
C ALA A 117 -4.04 0.12 17.02
N GLN A 118 -4.89 1.00 17.53
CA GLN A 118 -5.45 0.86 18.86
C GLN A 118 -6.90 1.33 18.88
N THR A 119 -7.75 0.58 19.58
CA THR A 119 -9.14 0.98 19.86
C THR A 119 -9.24 1.69 21.21
N ALA A 120 -10.37 2.30 21.42
CA ALA A 120 -10.68 2.91 22.72
C ALA A 120 -10.81 1.87 23.83
#